data_d209ab7ad94741f760760d5480fe4882
#
_entry.id   d209ab7ad94741f760760d5480fe4882
#
_cell.length_a   1.000
_cell.length_b   1.000
_cell.length_c   1.000
_cell.angle_alpha   90.00
_cell.angle_beta   90.00
_cell.angle_gamma   90.00
#
_symmetry.space_group_name_H-M   'P 1'
#
loop_
_entity.id
_entity.type
_entity.pdbx_description
1 polymer ?
#
loop_
_entity_poly.entity_id
_entity_poly.type
_entity_poly.pdbx_seq_one_letter_code
_entity_poly.pdbx_strand_id
1 'polypeptide(L)'
;MKIKSAEFVMSNSNVINAPKDRIPEYAFIGRSNVGKSSLINMLMERKDLAKISGKPGKTQLINHFKINDEWFLVDLPGYGYASVSKKKRVIFQYFIENYFKEREQLVCTFVLIDSRHDPQKIDLDFMQFLGENQIPFCIVFTKADKLGSSKLNKQITSYKKKLLLHWETLPTSFLTSSASRLGREEFLTFLDGVNEDVAKDFK
;
A
#
# COMPACT_ATOMS: atom_id res chain seq x y z
N MET A 1 15.41 -9.88 -2.33
CA MET A 1 15.80 -9.04 -1.15
C MET A 1 15.68 -9.81 0.17
N LYS A 2 16.68 -9.72 1.04
CA LYS A 2 16.61 -10.25 2.42
C LYS A 2 16.38 -9.09 3.40
N ILE A 3 15.34 -9.21 4.25
CA ILE A 3 15.09 -8.23 5.30
C ILE A 3 15.99 -8.53 6.49
N LYS A 4 16.95 -7.66 6.77
CA LYS A 4 17.88 -7.73 7.89
C LYS A 4 17.38 -6.92 9.08
N SER A 5 16.91 -5.68 8.81
CA SER A 5 16.32 -4.79 9.80
C SER A 5 15.02 -4.19 9.30
N ALA A 6 14.10 -3.91 10.22
CA ALA A 6 12.88 -3.17 9.99
C ALA A 6 12.52 -2.44 11.28
N GLU A 7 12.64 -1.12 11.27
CA GLU A 7 12.54 -0.29 12.46
C GLU A 7 11.49 0.80 12.27
N PHE A 8 10.67 1.00 13.29
CA PHE A 8 9.75 2.13 13.33
C PHE A 8 10.55 3.42 13.55
N VAL A 9 10.38 4.39 12.67
CA VAL A 9 11.05 5.68 12.77
C VAL A 9 10.16 6.72 13.42
N MET A 10 8.98 6.95 12.85
CA MET A 10 8.06 7.95 13.38
C MET A 10 6.62 7.76 12.87
N SER A 11 5.70 8.38 13.61
CA SER A 11 4.32 8.64 13.15
C SER A 11 4.11 10.15 13.06
N ASN A 12 3.53 10.63 11.99
CA ASN A 12 3.22 12.05 11.86
C ASN A 12 1.87 12.30 11.17
N SER A 13 1.28 13.45 11.48
CA SER A 13 0.03 13.94 10.88
C SER A 13 0.28 15.01 9.83
N ASN A 14 1.54 15.32 9.55
CA ASN A 14 1.93 16.32 8.56
C ASN A 14 3.16 15.83 7.81
N VAL A 15 3.08 15.78 6.49
CA VAL A 15 4.15 15.32 5.61
C VAL A 15 5.44 16.13 5.76
N ILE A 16 5.37 17.41 6.14
CA ILE A 16 6.53 18.28 6.37
C ILE A 16 7.47 17.70 7.45
N ASN A 17 6.91 16.96 8.39
CA ASN A 17 7.66 16.29 9.47
C ASN A 17 8.12 14.87 9.12
N ALA A 18 7.96 14.44 7.87
CA ALA A 18 8.43 13.13 7.42
C ALA A 18 9.96 13.05 7.46
N PRO A 19 10.54 11.82 7.51
CA PRO A 19 11.98 11.64 7.47
C PRO A 19 12.62 12.38 6.30
N LYS A 20 13.78 12.98 6.54
CA LYS A 20 14.52 13.78 5.54
C LYS A 20 15.59 12.98 4.81
N ASP A 21 15.78 11.72 5.21
CA ASP A 21 16.73 10.83 4.53
C ASP A 21 16.35 10.70 3.05
N ARG A 22 17.33 10.87 2.18
CA ARG A 22 17.12 10.79 0.74
C ARG A 22 17.29 9.34 0.26
N ILE A 23 16.32 8.50 0.61
CA ILE A 23 16.25 7.08 0.23
C ILE A 23 14.87 6.75 -0.34
N PRO A 24 14.72 5.71 -1.17
CA PRO A 24 13.46 5.31 -1.78
C PRO A 24 12.34 5.10 -0.75
N GLU A 25 11.13 5.48 -1.12
CA GLU A 25 9.94 5.35 -0.25
C GLU A 25 8.84 4.59 -0.98
N TYR A 26 8.25 3.61 -0.30
CA TYR A 26 7.16 2.78 -0.79
C TYR A 26 5.94 2.90 0.12
N ALA A 27 4.84 3.44 -0.40
CA ALA A 27 3.63 3.67 0.35
C ALA A 27 2.65 2.50 0.27
N PHE A 28 2.07 2.11 1.41
CA PHE A 28 1.05 1.08 1.51
C PHE A 28 -0.26 1.73 1.93
N ILE A 29 -1.29 1.56 1.12
CA ILE A 29 -2.61 2.15 1.36
C ILE A 29 -3.72 1.18 0.94
N GLY A 30 -4.90 1.33 1.51
CA GLY A 30 -6.06 0.52 1.16
C GLY A 30 -7.23 0.80 2.09
N ARG A 31 -8.33 0.12 1.90
CA ARG A 31 -9.49 0.27 2.79
C ARG A 31 -9.18 -0.25 4.20
N SER A 32 -9.95 0.27 5.16
CA SER A 32 -9.92 -0.23 6.53
C SER A 32 -10.14 -1.75 6.57
N ASN A 33 -9.35 -2.47 7.38
CA ASN A 33 -9.41 -3.93 7.52
C ASN A 33 -9.08 -4.73 6.25
N VAL A 34 -8.45 -4.12 5.25
CA VAL A 34 -7.97 -4.81 4.04
C VAL A 34 -6.87 -5.83 4.33
N GLY A 35 -6.20 -5.73 5.48
CA GLY A 35 -5.09 -6.59 5.88
C GLY A 35 -3.71 -5.92 5.77
N LYS A 36 -3.66 -4.58 5.70
CA LYS A 36 -2.44 -3.81 5.49
C LYS A 36 -1.36 -4.08 6.56
N SER A 37 -1.67 -3.92 7.85
CA SER A 37 -0.71 -4.21 8.92
C SER A 37 -0.25 -5.67 8.94
N SER A 38 -1.15 -6.61 8.65
CA SER A 38 -0.79 -8.04 8.55
C SER A 38 0.15 -8.31 7.39
N LEU A 39 -0.08 -7.65 6.24
CA LEU A 39 0.81 -7.76 5.08
C LEU A 39 2.19 -7.18 5.40
N ILE A 40 2.26 -5.98 5.97
CA ILE A 40 3.51 -5.34 6.37
C ILE A 40 4.31 -6.24 7.31
N ASN A 41 3.67 -6.75 8.35
CA ASN A 41 4.31 -7.65 9.32
C ASN A 41 4.81 -8.95 8.66
N MET A 42 4.04 -9.50 7.72
CA MET A 42 4.43 -10.69 6.96
C MET A 42 5.62 -10.44 6.03
N LEU A 43 5.60 -9.32 5.29
CA LEU A 43 6.69 -8.96 4.39
C LEU A 43 8.01 -8.77 5.15
N MET A 44 7.94 -8.06 6.28
CA MET A 44 9.11 -7.72 7.12
C MET A 44 9.51 -8.83 8.09
N GLU A 45 8.75 -9.92 8.19
CA GLU A 45 8.95 -11.01 9.18
C GLU A 45 9.02 -10.51 10.64
N ARG A 46 8.19 -9.50 10.97
CA ARG A 46 8.07 -8.91 12.30
C ARG A 46 6.61 -9.00 12.76
N LYS A 47 6.37 -9.56 13.96
CA LYS A 47 4.99 -9.78 14.45
C LYS A 47 4.24 -8.49 14.76
N ASP A 48 4.91 -7.45 15.23
CA ASP A 48 4.29 -6.24 15.79
C ASP A 48 4.90 -4.94 15.22
N LEU A 49 5.50 -4.97 14.02
CA LEU A 49 6.05 -3.78 13.38
C LEU A 49 4.93 -2.77 13.10
N ALA A 50 3.92 -3.18 12.35
CA ALA A 50 2.71 -2.42 12.15
C ALA A 50 1.61 -2.91 13.09
N LYS A 51 1.02 -2.00 13.89
CA LYS A 51 -0.03 -2.36 14.85
C LYS A 51 -1.30 -2.82 14.15
N ILE A 52 -1.71 -4.05 14.44
CA ILE A 52 -2.98 -4.60 13.95
C ILE A 52 -4.08 -4.06 14.84
N SER A 53 -5.03 -3.31 14.28
CA SER A 53 -6.19 -2.83 15.01
C SER A 53 -7.47 -3.39 14.41
N GLY A 54 -8.29 -4.02 15.26
CA GLY A 54 -9.63 -4.48 14.86
C GLY A 54 -10.68 -3.37 14.77
N LYS A 55 -10.35 -2.14 15.21
CA LYS A 55 -11.29 -1.01 15.17
C LYS A 55 -10.96 -0.07 14.01
N PRO A 56 -11.92 0.19 13.11
CA PRO A 56 -11.75 1.17 12.03
C PRO A 56 -11.47 2.58 12.58
N GLY A 57 -10.62 3.35 11.88
CA GLY A 57 -10.42 4.77 12.19
C GLY A 57 -9.33 5.11 13.21
N LYS A 58 -8.51 4.16 13.67
CA LYS A 58 -7.44 4.45 14.64
C LYS A 58 -6.18 5.06 14.01
N THR A 59 -5.86 4.74 12.77
CA THR A 59 -4.64 5.25 12.13
C THR A 59 -4.98 6.47 11.29
N GLN A 60 -4.79 7.65 11.85
CA GLN A 60 -4.86 8.94 11.13
C GLN A 60 -3.45 9.48 10.88
N LEU A 61 -2.42 8.67 11.09
CA LEU A 61 -1.02 9.06 10.99
C LEU A 61 -0.34 8.29 9.86
N ILE A 62 0.66 8.92 9.27
CA ILE A 62 1.62 8.29 8.38
C ILE A 62 2.70 7.66 9.25
N ASN A 63 2.90 6.36 9.13
CA ASN A 63 3.94 5.65 9.86
C ASN A 63 5.08 5.29 8.93
N HIS A 64 6.29 5.73 9.25
CA HIS A 64 7.50 5.42 8.51
C HIS A 64 8.28 4.32 9.22
N PHE A 65 8.68 3.31 8.45
CA PHE A 65 9.56 2.22 8.88
C PHE A 65 10.77 2.19 7.97
N LYS A 66 11.97 2.22 8.56
CA LYS A 66 13.23 2.13 7.81
C LYS A 66 13.62 0.67 7.67
N ILE A 67 13.88 0.23 6.45
CA ILE A 67 14.15 -1.16 6.13
C ILE A 67 15.56 -1.29 5.60
N ASN A 68 16.37 -2.16 6.23
CA ASN A 68 17.78 -2.41 5.89
C ASN A 68 18.67 -1.15 5.86
N ASP A 69 18.24 -0.03 6.43
CA ASP A 69 18.81 1.31 6.28
C ASP A 69 18.84 1.84 4.83
N GLU A 70 18.13 1.20 3.91
CA GLU A 70 18.19 1.44 2.48
C GLU A 70 16.95 2.10 1.90
N TRP A 71 15.77 1.88 2.49
CA TRP A 71 14.50 2.39 2.00
C TRP A 71 13.44 2.52 3.08
N PHE A 72 12.37 3.30 2.82
CA PHE A 72 11.24 3.44 3.72
C PHE A 72 10.02 2.65 3.24
N LEU A 73 9.45 1.87 4.15
CA LEU A 73 8.07 1.43 4.07
C LEU A 73 7.18 2.45 4.78
N VAL A 74 6.15 2.94 4.09
CA VAL A 74 5.22 3.92 4.65
C VAL A 74 3.82 3.35 4.74
N ASP A 75 3.33 3.23 5.97
CA ASP A 75 1.97 2.79 6.26
C ASP A 75 1.05 4.02 6.28
N LEU A 76 0.35 4.26 5.17
CA LEU A 76 -0.63 5.34 5.05
C LEU A 76 -1.95 4.94 5.72
N PRO A 77 -2.67 5.92 6.30
CA PRO A 77 -4.00 5.66 6.83
C PRO A 77 -4.93 5.18 5.71
N GLY A 78 -5.80 4.21 6.04
CA GLY A 78 -6.72 3.64 5.05
C GLY A 78 -7.81 4.61 4.63
N TYR A 79 -8.31 4.47 3.41
CA TYR A 79 -9.48 5.21 2.92
C TYR A 79 -10.80 4.43 3.15
N GLY A 80 -11.95 5.06 2.82
CA GLY A 80 -13.24 4.38 2.79
C GLY A 80 -13.91 4.19 4.15
N TYR A 81 -13.64 5.06 5.10
CA TYR A 81 -14.38 5.06 6.37
C TYR A 81 -15.84 5.50 6.16
N ALA A 82 -16.76 4.53 6.02
CA ALA A 82 -18.17 4.79 5.87
C ALA A 82 -18.78 5.55 7.07
N SER A 83 -18.19 5.39 8.25
CA SER A 83 -18.69 5.94 9.51
C SER A 83 -18.15 7.32 9.88
N VAL A 84 -17.28 7.94 9.07
CA VAL A 84 -16.75 9.28 9.38
C VAL A 84 -17.55 10.39 8.71
N SER A 85 -17.67 11.53 9.40
CA SER A 85 -18.38 12.70 8.89
C SER A 85 -17.76 13.22 7.57
N LYS A 86 -18.57 13.91 6.75
CA LYS A 86 -18.13 14.53 5.50
C LYS A 86 -16.90 15.42 5.69
N LYS A 87 -16.85 16.19 6.78
CA LYS A 87 -15.71 17.05 7.15
C LYS A 87 -14.41 16.24 7.36
N LYS A 88 -14.49 15.11 8.05
CA LYS A 88 -13.31 14.25 8.27
C LYS A 88 -12.82 13.59 6.98
N ARG A 89 -13.72 13.28 6.04
CA ARG A 89 -13.29 12.75 4.72
C ARG A 89 -12.50 13.77 3.93
N VAL A 90 -12.93 15.04 3.91
CA VAL A 90 -12.22 16.12 3.23
C VAL A 90 -10.82 16.32 3.83
N ILE A 91 -10.72 16.36 5.16
CA ILE A 91 -9.42 16.47 5.85
C ILE A 91 -8.50 15.29 5.50
N PHE A 92 -9.06 14.08 5.49
CA PHE A 92 -8.30 12.88 5.13
C PHE A 92 -7.81 12.93 3.68
N GLN A 93 -8.70 13.31 2.75
CA GLN A 93 -8.36 13.45 1.34
C GLN A 93 -7.23 14.46 1.14
N TYR A 94 -7.35 15.65 1.71
CA TYR A 94 -6.31 16.68 1.68
C TYR A 94 -4.97 16.18 2.25
N PHE A 95 -5.02 15.41 3.34
CA PHE A 95 -3.83 14.84 3.97
C PHE A 95 -3.11 13.84 3.05
N ILE A 96 -3.86 12.96 2.38
CA ILE A 96 -3.31 11.99 1.44
C ILE A 96 -2.81 12.66 0.16
N GLU A 97 -3.55 13.63 -0.38
CA GLU A 97 -3.13 14.41 -1.56
C GLU A 97 -1.82 15.16 -1.29
N ASN A 98 -1.69 15.79 -0.11
CA ASN A 98 -0.44 16.45 0.29
C ASN A 98 0.73 15.46 0.41
N TYR A 99 0.50 14.26 0.95
CA TYR A 99 1.55 13.25 1.00
C TYR A 99 2.07 12.95 -0.41
N PHE A 100 1.19 12.65 -1.33
CA PHE A 100 1.60 12.33 -2.70
C PHE A 100 2.25 13.51 -3.45
N LYS A 101 1.85 14.73 -3.14
CA LYS A 101 2.39 15.94 -3.77
C LYS A 101 3.78 16.31 -3.26
N GLU A 102 4.01 16.14 -1.96
CA GLU A 102 5.20 16.68 -1.29
C GLU A 102 6.33 15.64 -1.11
N ARG A 103 6.05 14.32 -1.35
CA ARG A 103 7.05 13.25 -1.14
C ARG A 103 7.80 12.92 -2.41
N GLU A 104 8.89 13.66 -2.67
CA GLU A 104 9.80 13.42 -3.80
C GLU A 104 10.47 12.03 -3.76
N GLN A 105 10.61 11.43 -2.57
CA GLN A 105 11.20 10.11 -2.38
C GLN A 105 10.25 8.95 -2.69
N LEU A 106 8.96 9.24 -2.95
CA LEU A 106 7.97 8.21 -3.24
C LEU A 106 8.22 7.58 -4.62
N VAL A 107 8.60 6.31 -4.62
CA VAL A 107 8.86 5.52 -5.83
C VAL A 107 7.62 4.81 -6.31
N CYS A 108 6.86 4.18 -5.40
CA CYS A 108 5.67 3.42 -5.76
C CYS A 108 4.67 3.36 -4.62
N THR A 109 3.37 3.33 -4.98
CA THR A 109 2.26 3.14 -4.05
C THR A 109 1.67 1.75 -4.22
N PHE A 110 1.61 0.97 -3.15
CA PHE A 110 0.93 -0.33 -3.12
C PHE A 110 -0.50 -0.16 -2.65
N VAL A 111 -1.45 -0.33 -3.57
CA VAL A 111 -2.91 -0.25 -3.29
C VAL A 111 -3.42 -1.63 -2.92
N LEU A 112 -3.78 -1.80 -1.66
CA LEU A 112 -4.25 -3.08 -1.12
C LEU A 112 -5.74 -3.28 -1.37
N ILE A 113 -6.08 -4.43 -1.91
CA ILE A 113 -7.44 -4.85 -2.24
C ILE A 113 -7.74 -6.18 -1.54
N ASP A 114 -8.84 -6.24 -0.81
CA ASP A 114 -9.31 -7.51 -0.23
C ASP A 114 -9.91 -8.38 -1.33
N SER A 115 -9.25 -9.48 -1.67
CA SER A 115 -9.63 -10.37 -2.76
C SER A 115 -11.02 -11.03 -2.59
N ARG A 116 -11.62 -10.96 -1.41
CA ARG A 116 -12.94 -11.53 -1.12
C ARG A 116 -14.10 -10.71 -1.69
N HIS A 117 -13.86 -9.47 -2.06
CA HIS A 117 -14.88 -8.52 -2.51
C HIS A 117 -14.79 -8.24 -4.00
N ASP A 118 -15.94 -8.00 -4.61
CA ASP A 118 -16.02 -7.47 -5.96
C ASP A 118 -15.33 -6.09 -6.05
N PRO A 119 -14.95 -5.65 -7.27
CA PRO A 119 -14.38 -4.32 -7.48
C PRO A 119 -15.26 -3.23 -6.88
N GLN A 120 -14.73 -2.56 -5.87
CA GLN A 120 -15.43 -1.48 -5.19
C GLN A 120 -15.13 -0.15 -5.86
N LYS A 121 -16.18 0.66 -6.06
CA LYS A 121 -16.04 1.98 -6.69
C LYS A 121 -14.96 2.83 -6.03
N ILE A 122 -14.88 2.83 -4.71
CA ILE A 122 -13.90 3.63 -3.97
C ILE A 122 -12.44 3.21 -4.23
N ASP A 123 -12.19 1.90 -4.47
CA ASP A 123 -10.86 1.41 -4.83
C ASP A 123 -10.50 1.86 -6.26
N LEU A 124 -11.46 1.76 -7.19
CA LEU A 124 -11.28 2.20 -8.57
C LEU A 124 -11.09 3.71 -8.68
N ASP A 125 -11.89 4.50 -7.98
CA ASP A 125 -11.78 5.97 -7.91
C ASP A 125 -10.40 6.38 -7.36
N PHE A 126 -9.89 5.66 -6.36
CA PHE A 126 -8.57 5.95 -5.79
C PHE A 126 -7.43 5.61 -6.76
N MET A 127 -7.50 4.47 -7.45
CA MET A 127 -6.52 4.12 -8.47
C MET A 127 -6.57 5.11 -9.64
N GLN A 128 -7.76 5.56 -10.04
CA GLN A 128 -7.90 6.59 -11.06
C GLN A 128 -7.23 7.89 -10.61
N PHE A 129 -7.45 8.34 -9.37
CA PHE A 129 -6.76 9.50 -8.80
C PHE A 129 -5.22 9.36 -8.89
N LEU A 130 -4.66 8.20 -8.55
CA LEU A 130 -3.22 7.97 -8.67
C LEU A 130 -2.74 8.11 -10.11
N GLY A 131 -3.46 7.54 -11.08
CA GLY A 131 -3.12 7.62 -12.50
C GLY A 131 -3.21 9.04 -13.06
N GLU A 132 -4.29 9.77 -12.76
CA GLU A 132 -4.48 11.16 -13.18
C GLU A 132 -3.39 12.10 -12.65
N ASN A 133 -2.82 11.79 -11.47
CA ASN A 133 -1.72 12.53 -10.86
C ASN A 133 -0.34 11.93 -11.16
N GLN A 134 -0.26 10.95 -12.08
CA GLN A 134 1.00 10.32 -12.50
C GLN A 134 1.79 9.68 -11.33
N ILE A 135 1.09 9.21 -10.30
CA ILE A 135 1.67 8.54 -9.15
C ILE A 135 1.83 7.04 -9.47
N PRO A 136 3.06 6.50 -9.54
CA PRO A 136 3.26 5.09 -9.80
C PRO A 136 2.59 4.21 -8.74
N PHE A 137 1.87 3.17 -9.17
CA PHE A 137 1.27 2.25 -8.24
C PHE A 137 1.20 0.80 -8.74
N CYS A 138 1.16 -0.11 -7.78
CA CYS A 138 0.89 -1.53 -7.98
C CYS A 138 -0.34 -1.94 -7.15
N ILE A 139 -1.02 -3.00 -7.57
CA ILE A 139 -2.16 -3.56 -6.85
C ILE A 139 -1.71 -4.77 -6.02
N VAL A 140 -2.14 -4.84 -4.76
CA VAL A 140 -1.86 -5.99 -3.90
C VAL A 140 -3.17 -6.64 -3.44
N PHE A 141 -3.52 -7.76 -4.05
CA PHE A 141 -4.65 -8.57 -3.62
C PHE A 141 -4.30 -9.31 -2.33
N THR A 142 -4.99 -8.99 -1.25
CA THR A 142 -4.77 -9.59 0.08
C THR A 142 -5.77 -10.70 0.38
N LYS A 143 -5.50 -11.50 1.42
CA LYS A 143 -6.39 -12.54 1.93
C LYS A 143 -6.76 -13.63 0.90
N ALA A 144 -5.84 -13.96 0.01
CA ALA A 144 -6.04 -14.99 -1.02
C ALA A 144 -6.41 -16.36 -0.42
N ASP A 145 -5.94 -16.66 0.79
CA ASP A 145 -6.24 -17.88 1.55
C ASP A 145 -7.71 -18.03 1.95
N LYS A 146 -8.50 -16.97 1.90
CA LYS A 146 -9.91 -16.97 2.29
C LYS A 146 -10.86 -17.40 1.16
N LEU A 147 -10.34 -17.66 -0.03
CA LEU A 147 -11.10 -18.08 -1.19
C LEU A 147 -10.51 -19.35 -1.80
N GLY A 148 -11.37 -20.24 -2.29
CA GLY A 148 -10.91 -21.30 -3.18
C GLY A 148 -10.41 -20.75 -4.52
N SER A 149 -9.50 -21.47 -5.17
CA SER A 149 -8.78 -21.00 -6.38
C SER A 149 -9.71 -20.52 -7.50
N SER A 150 -10.80 -21.22 -7.76
CA SER A 150 -11.77 -20.81 -8.81
C SER A 150 -12.42 -19.46 -8.50
N LYS A 151 -12.89 -19.26 -7.26
CA LYS A 151 -13.50 -18.01 -6.83
C LYS A 151 -12.48 -16.86 -6.82
N LEU A 152 -11.27 -17.13 -6.36
CA LEU A 152 -10.17 -16.17 -6.35
C LEU A 152 -9.84 -15.68 -7.76
N ASN A 153 -9.66 -16.60 -8.70
CA ASN A 153 -9.40 -16.28 -10.11
C ASN A 153 -10.54 -15.47 -10.73
N LYS A 154 -11.80 -15.79 -10.41
CA LYS A 154 -12.95 -15.03 -10.87
C LYS A 154 -12.90 -13.59 -10.35
N GLN A 155 -12.59 -13.37 -9.08
CA GLN A 155 -12.49 -12.04 -8.48
C GLN A 155 -11.37 -11.21 -9.11
N ILE A 156 -10.17 -11.77 -9.25
CA ILE A 156 -9.02 -11.08 -9.86
C ILE A 156 -9.35 -10.72 -11.32
N THR A 157 -9.95 -11.65 -12.07
CA THR A 157 -10.37 -11.40 -13.45
C THR A 157 -11.42 -10.29 -13.53
N SER A 158 -12.36 -10.25 -12.59
CA SER A 158 -13.36 -9.18 -12.50
C SER A 158 -12.71 -7.81 -12.27
N TYR A 159 -11.72 -7.72 -11.37
CA TYR A 159 -10.93 -6.49 -11.16
C TYR A 159 -10.20 -6.08 -12.45
N LYS A 160 -9.46 -7.00 -13.06
CA LYS A 160 -8.73 -6.73 -14.30
C LYS A 160 -9.63 -6.21 -15.42
N LYS A 161 -10.80 -6.83 -15.60
CA LYS A 161 -11.80 -6.37 -16.60
C LYS A 161 -12.33 -4.97 -16.30
N LYS A 162 -12.57 -4.64 -15.03
CA LYS A 162 -13.02 -3.30 -14.64
C LYS A 162 -11.94 -2.24 -14.86
N LEU A 163 -10.70 -2.55 -14.58
CA LEU A 163 -9.58 -1.65 -14.82
C LEU A 163 -9.40 -1.37 -16.32
N LEU A 164 -9.46 -2.39 -17.16
CA LEU A 164 -9.34 -2.25 -18.62
C LEU A 164 -10.45 -1.41 -19.28
N LEU A 165 -11.52 -1.04 -18.55
CA LEU A 165 -12.48 -0.06 -19.05
C LEU A 165 -11.93 1.37 -19.05
N HIS A 166 -10.88 1.64 -18.27
CA HIS A 166 -10.32 2.97 -18.02
C HIS A 166 -8.81 3.06 -18.26
N TRP A 167 -8.13 1.90 -18.43
CA TRP A 167 -6.68 1.80 -18.54
C TRP A 167 -6.30 1.02 -19.80
N GLU A 168 -5.34 1.50 -20.55
CA GLU A 168 -4.80 0.79 -21.72
C GLU A 168 -4.01 -0.46 -21.30
N THR A 169 -3.27 -0.35 -20.20
CA THR A 169 -2.48 -1.43 -19.61
C THR A 169 -2.82 -1.65 -18.16
N LEU A 170 -2.77 -2.90 -17.72
CA LEU A 170 -3.01 -3.22 -16.30
C LEU A 170 -1.80 -2.86 -15.45
N PRO A 171 -2.01 -2.23 -14.29
CA PRO A 171 -0.95 -2.07 -13.30
C PRO A 171 -0.40 -3.42 -12.85
N THR A 172 0.90 -3.45 -12.51
CA THR A 172 1.52 -4.62 -11.85
C THR A 172 0.69 -5.04 -10.63
N SER A 173 0.45 -6.34 -10.47
CA SER A 173 -0.37 -6.82 -9.36
C SER A 173 0.23 -8.05 -8.70
N PHE A 174 0.10 -8.10 -7.38
CA PHE A 174 0.56 -9.20 -6.52
C PHE A 174 -0.61 -9.90 -5.85
N LEU A 175 -0.52 -11.22 -5.73
CA LEU A 175 -1.47 -12.02 -4.97
C LEU A 175 -0.84 -12.43 -3.65
N THR A 176 -1.46 -12.05 -2.51
CA THR A 176 -0.85 -12.24 -1.21
C THR A 176 -1.77 -12.87 -0.18
N SER A 177 -1.17 -13.60 0.75
CA SER A 177 -1.79 -14.06 1.98
C SER A 177 -0.82 -13.95 3.14
N SER A 178 -1.16 -13.14 4.15
CA SER A 178 -0.36 -13.04 5.37
C SER A 178 -0.38 -14.34 6.20
N ALA A 179 -1.42 -15.15 6.05
CA ALA A 179 -1.55 -16.42 6.78
C ALA A 179 -0.64 -17.51 6.22
N SER A 180 -0.55 -17.64 4.90
CA SER A 180 0.26 -18.65 4.20
C SER A 180 1.61 -18.13 3.69
N ARG A 181 1.89 -16.83 3.85
CA ARG A 181 3.06 -16.14 3.29
C ARG A 181 3.13 -16.12 1.76
N LEU A 182 2.01 -16.44 1.10
CA LEU A 182 1.90 -16.38 -0.36
C LEU A 182 2.28 -14.99 -0.88
N GLY A 183 3.04 -14.94 -1.98
CA GLY A 183 3.42 -13.73 -2.69
C GLY A 183 4.54 -12.93 -2.04
N ARG A 184 5.10 -13.34 -0.89
CA ARG A 184 6.16 -12.61 -0.20
C ARG A 184 7.43 -12.50 -1.04
N GLU A 185 7.93 -13.62 -1.54
CA GLU A 185 9.18 -13.66 -2.32
C GLU A 185 9.06 -12.86 -3.63
N GLU A 186 7.95 -13.03 -4.35
CA GLU A 186 7.66 -12.28 -5.57
C GLU A 186 7.66 -10.77 -5.30
N PHE A 187 6.97 -10.35 -4.23
CA PHE A 187 6.88 -8.95 -3.84
C PHE A 187 8.26 -8.36 -3.47
N LEU A 188 9.05 -9.08 -2.66
CA LEU A 188 10.39 -8.61 -2.28
C LEU A 188 11.38 -8.61 -3.45
N THR A 189 11.27 -9.56 -4.38
CA THR A 189 12.06 -9.56 -5.61
C THR A 189 11.74 -8.35 -6.49
N PHE A 190 10.46 -8.00 -6.62
CA PHE A 190 10.05 -6.79 -7.32
C PHE A 190 10.64 -5.53 -6.67
N LEU A 191 10.54 -5.38 -5.34
CA LEU A 191 11.12 -4.24 -4.61
C LEU A 191 12.63 -4.16 -4.78
N ASP A 192 13.32 -5.31 -4.79
CA ASP A 192 14.77 -5.38 -4.99
C ASP A 192 15.15 -4.80 -6.36
N GLY A 193 14.48 -5.25 -7.42
CA GLY A 193 14.70 -4.74 -8.77
C GLY A 193 14.41 -3.24 -8.90
N VAL A 194 13.30 -2.78 -8.33
CA VAL A 194 12.98 -1.34 -8.34
C VAL A 194 14.02 -0.51 -7.59
N ASN A 195 14.52 -0.99 -6.42
CA ASN A 195 15.58 -0.31 -5.69
C ASN A 195 16.89 -0.22 -6.50
N GLU A 196 17.24 -1.26 -7.26
CA GLU A 196 18.38 -1.23 -8.16
C GLU A 196 18.22 -0.19 -9.28
N ASP A 197 17.03 -0.13 -9.87
CA ASP A 197 16.70 0.81 -10.96
C ASP A 197 16.78 2.27 -10.50
N VAL A 198 16.24 2.59 -9.32
CA VAL A 198 16.19 3.97 -8.81
C VAL A 198 17.42 4.38 -8.00
N ALA A 199 18.36 3.47 -7.75
CA ALA A 199 19.53 3.73 -6.89
C ALA A 199 20.38 4.94 -7.31
N LYS A 200 20.31 5.34 -8.59
CA LYS A 200 21.05 6.52 -9.11
C LYS A 200 20.39 7.83 -8.73
N ASP A 201 19.08 7.84 -8.52
CA ASP A 201 18.28 9.05 -8.24
C ASP A 201 18.40 9.46 -6.76
N PHE A 202 18.88 8.54 -5.92
CA PHE A 202 19.04 8.70 -4.47
C PHE A 202 20.50 8.81 -3.98
N LYS A 203 21.44 8.93 -4.90
CA LYS A 203 22.87 9.16 -4.60
C LYS A 203 23.22 10.61 -4.45
#